data_60fa74b21543d2dc8c24e68d10361200
#
_entry.id   60fa74b21543d2dc8c24e68d10361200
#
_cell.length_a   1.000
_cell.length_b   1.000
_cell.length_c   1.000
_cell.angle_alpha   90.00
_cell.angle_beta   90.00
_cell.angle_gamma   90.00
#
_symmetry.space_group_name_H-M   'P 1'
#
loop_
_entity.id
_entity.type
_entity.pdbx_description
1 polymer ?
#
loop_
_entity_poly.entity_id
_entity_poly.type
_entity_poly.pdbx_seq_one_letter_code
_entity_poly.pdbx_strand_id
1 'polypeptide(L)'
;INKLLDKNYTSEEINYITKNIKDDITILLNMDYVNILAFKDISNFDISNIERYLAYQEENQDYDLATVVTYVNIGLDKDGYSDYTEYTKEEALNDLTILVNKYHKLPDDYEPDDLVALSYHNGYTYYLRSEAAEAYEELSSAALLDNVIVYPFSAYRSYDTQNTLYTRYKERDGEEKADTYSARPGFSEHQLGLAIDIRSNTLTDNLTNNDYEWMLDNSYKYGFIVRYPKGKQHITQFMEEPWHLRYLGVELATKVHDSGLTYDEYYDLYMK
;
A
#
# COMPACT_ATOMS: atom_id res chain seq x y z
N ILE A 1 37.18 -9.89 -5.06
CA ILE A 1 37.16 -11.03 -6.00
C ILE A 1 37.65 -12.30 -5.31
N ASN A 2 38.90 -12.33 -4.78
CA ASN A 2 39.45 -13.55 -4.16
C ASN A 2 38.51 -14.15 -3.08
N LYS A 3 37.97 -13.29 -2.21
CA LYS A 3 37.04 -13.75 -1.16
C LYS A 3 35.76 -14.39 -1.71
N LEU A 4 35.25 -13.96 -2.87
CA LEU A 4 34.10 -14.59 -3.53
C LEU A 4 34.48 -15.95 -4.15
N LEU A 5 35.67 -16.07 -4.72
CA LEU A 5 36.21 -17.37 -5.20
C LEU A 5 36.35 -18.36 -4.03
N ASP A 6 36.83 -17.92 -2.87
CA ASP A 6 36.96 -18.73 -1.64
C ASP A 6 35.57 -19.21 -1.14
N LYS A 7 34.49 -18.51 -1.51
CA LYS A 7 33.09 -18.84 -1.23
C LYS A 7 32.42 -19.66 -2.36
N ASN A 8 33.19 -20.17 -3.32
CA ASN A 8 32.75 -20.97 -4.47
C ASN A 8 31.89 -20.22 -5.53
N TYR A 9 31.92 -18.89 -5.54
CA TYR A 9 31.27 -18.14 -6.62
C TYR A 9 32.02 -18.36 -7.94
N THR A 10 31.28 -18.61 -8.99
CA THR A 10 31.82 -18.77 -10.35
C THR A 10 32.29 -17.43 -10.93
N SER A 11 33.10 -17.48 -11.98
CA SER A 11 33.51 -16.27 -12.69
C SER A 11 32.35 -15.49 -13.29
N GLU A 12 31.26 -16.15 -13.68
CA GLU A 12 30.04 -15.55 -14.20
C GLU A 12 29.30 -14.78 -13.10
N GLU A 13 29.11 -15.39 -11.93
CA GLU A 13 28.47 -14.76 -10.77
C GLU A 13 29.28 -13.58 -10.27
N ILE A 14 30.61 -13.70 -10.16
CA ILE A 14 31.50 -12.60 -9.76
C ILE A 14 31.40 -11.44 -10.76
N ASN A 15 31.35 -11.73 -12.07
CA ASN A 15 31.17 -10.71 -13.08
C ASN A 15 29.80 -10.02 -12.98
N TYR A 16 28.73 -10.79 -12.70
CA TYR A 16 27.40 -10.23 -12.45
C TYR A 16 27.40 -9.34 -11.21
N ILE A 17 27.90 -9.82 -10.06
CA ILE A 17 28.00 -9.08 -8.81
C ILE A 17 28.73 -7.75 -9.02
N THR A 18 29.91 -7.80 -9.64
CA THR A 18 30.75 -6.61 -9.80
C THR A 18 30.22 -5.58 -10.79
N LYS A 19 29.36 -5.97 -11.74
CA LYS A 19 28.80 -5.08 -12.75
C LYS A 19 27.44 -4.51 -12.36
N ASN A 20 26.60 -5.29 -11.68
CA ASN A 20 25.19 -5.00 -11.50
C ASN A 20 24.84 -4.64 -10.05
N ILE A 21 25.59 -5.15 -9.07
CA ILE A 21 25.33 -4.87 -7.66
C ILE A 21 26.28 -3.75 -7.22
N LYS A 22 25.68 -2.58 -6.91
CA LYS A 22 26.42 -1.38 -6.47
C LYS A 22 26.49 -1.27 -4.95
N ASP A 23 25.67 -2.02 -4.26
CA ASP A 23 25.52 -2.01 -2.82
C ASP A 23 26.64 -2.82 -2.14
N ASP A 24 26.65 -2.80 -0.80
CA ASP A 24 27.64 -3.54 -0.02
C ASP A 24 27.40 -5.05 -0.14
N ILE A 25 28.32 -5.72 -0.82
CA ILE A 25 28.31 -7.17 -1.00
C ILE A 25 28.90 -7.95 0.19
N THR A 26 29.20 -7.28 1.30
CA THR A 26 29.80 -7.94 2.49
C THR A 26 28.88 -9.05 3.01
N ILE A 27 27.59 -8.94 2.82
CA ILE A 27 26.61 -9.96 3.17
C ILE A 27 26.93 -11.32 2.49
N LEU A 28 27.30 -11.32 1.22
CA LEU A 28 27.68 -12.54 0.48
C LEU A 28 28.99 -13.19 0.98
N LEU A 29 29.84 -12.40 1.64
CA LEU A 29 31.08 -12.90 2.22
C LEU A 29 30.87 -13.55 3.59
N ASN A 30 29.77 -13.22 4.27
CA ASN A 30 29.48 -13.65 5.63
C ASN A 30 28.47 -14.84 5.68
N MET A 31 27.74 -15.09 4.59
CA MET A 31 26.78 -16.16 4.49
C MET A 31 27.31 -17.38 3.69
N ASP A 32 26.57 -18.48 3.66
CA ASP A 32 26.83 -19.60 2.76
C ASP A 32 26.62 -19.20 1.31
N TYR A 33 27.16 -20.02 0.39
CA TYR A 33 27.01 -19.77 -1.05
C TYR A 33 25.52 -19.69 -1.46
N VAL A 34 25.21 -18.69 -2.27
CA VAL A 34 23.90 -18.47 -2.87
C VAL A 34 24.05 -18.29 -4.38
N ASN A 35 23.22 -18.97 -5.17
CA ASN A 35 23.16 -18.74 -6.61
C ASN A 35 22.61 -17.36 -6.93
N ILE A 36 23.47 -16.35 -6.97
CA ILE A 36 23.08 -14.94 -7.19
C ILE A 36 22.50 -14.71 -8.59
N LEU A 37 22.83 -15.55 -9.57
CA LEU A 37 22.26 -15.43 -10.93
C LEU A 37 20.79 -15.77 -10.99
N ALA A 38 20.25 -16.45 -9.99
CA ALA A 38 18.81 -16.69 -9.89
C ALA A 38 18.01 -15.38 -9.78
N PHE A 39 18.62 -14.32 -9.28
CA PHE A 39 18.00 -13.01 -9.08
C PHE A 39 18.25 -12.03 -10.24
N LYS A 40 19.01 -12.41 -11.27
CA LYS A 40 19.53 -11.49 -12.31
C LYS A 40 18.45 -10.74 -13.10
N ASP A 41 17.29 -11.34 -13.26
CA ASP A 41 16.19 -10.79 -14.06
C ASP A 41 15.05 -10.19 -13.17
N ILE A 42 15.27 -10.10 -11.86
CA ILE A 42 14.32 -9.53 -10.90
C ILE A 42 14.69 -8.07 -10.66
N SER A 43 13.87 -7.16 -11.20
CA SER A 43 14.18 -5.73 -11.28
C SER A 43 14.26 -5.02 -9.91
N ASN A 44 13.47 -5.47 -8.93
CA ASN A 44 13.40 -4.95 -7.56
C ASN A 44 14.25 -5.74 -6.56
N PHE A 45 15.21 -6.55 -7.06
CA PHE A 45 16.13 -7.28 -6.20
C PHE A 45 17.06 -6.32 -5.45
N ASP A 46 17.10 -6.45 -4.13
CA ASP A 46 17.99 -5.75 -3.23
C ASP A 46 18.88 -6.76 -2.47
N ILE A 47 20.20 -6.72 -2.73
CA ILE A 47 21.14 -7.65 -2.12
C ILE A 47 21.15 -7.59 -0.59
N SER A 48 20.82 -6.45 0.00
CA SER A 48 20.79 -6.28 1.45
C SER A 48 19.71 -7.14 2.12
N ASN A 49 18.69 -7.55 1.36
CA ASN A 49 17.58 -8.39 1.81
C ASN A 49 17.78 -9.89 1.53
N ILE A 50 18.94 -10.31 0.99
CA ILE A 50 19.12 -11.68 0.48
C ILE A 50 18.84 -12.78 1.51
N GLU A 51 19.27 -12.59 2.77
CA GLU A 51 18.99 -13.55 3.84
C GLU A 51 17.48 -13.66 4.13
N ARG A 52 16.76 -12.55 4.07
CA ARG A 52 15.30 -12.50 4.24
C ARG A 52 14.60 -13.22 3.09
N TYR A 53 15.04 -13.01 1.84
CA TYR A 53 14.48 -13.72 0.68
C TYR A 53 14.61 -15.22 0.82
N LEU A 54 15.80 -15.70 1.22
CA LEU A 54 16.04 -17.13 1.39
C LEU A 54 15.19 -17.72 2.53
N ALA A 55 15.10 -17.04 3.66
CA ALA A 55 14.29 -17.48 4.78
C ALA A 55 12.79 -17.53 4.40
N TYR A 56 12.29 -16.49 3.73
CA TYR A 56 10.90 -16.44 3.29
C TYR A 56 10.57 -17.51 2.23
N GLN A 57 11.52 -17.76 1.30
CA GLN A 57 11.39 -18.83 0.31
C GLN A 57 11.33 -20.22 0.93
N GLU A 58 12.10 -20.47 1.99
CA GLU A 58 12.09 -21.75 2.70
C GLU A 58 10.72 -22.03 3.34
N GLU A 59 10.07 -21.02 3.87
CA GLU A 59 8.73 -21.11 4.45
C GLU A 59 7.61 -21.13 3.40
N ASN A 60 7.85 -20.58 2.21
CA ASN A 60 6.85 -20.37 1.14
C ASN A 60 7.31 -20.96 -0.19
N GLN A 61 7.52 -22.27 -0.23
CA GLN A 61 8.13 -22.99 -1.37
C GLN A 61 7.29 -22.96 -2.65
N ASP A 62 6.01 -22.65 -2.58
CA ASP A 62 5.11 -22.56 -3.73
C ASP A 62 5.23 -21.21 -4.48
N TYR A 63 5.90 -20.21 -3.91
CA TYR A 63 6.11 -18.92 -4.55
C TYR A 63 7.35 -18.97 -5.45
N ASP A 64 7.28 -18.33 -6.61
CA ASP A 64 8.46 -18.08 -7.42
C ASP A 64 9.35 -16.99 -6.77
N LEU A 65 10.59 -16.93 -7.22
CA LEU A 65 11.58 -16.05 -6.60
C LEU A 65 11.26 -14.55 -6.77
N ALA A 66 10.61 -14.15 -7.87
CA ALA A 66 10.21 -12.77 -8.08
C ALA A 66 9.09 -12.36 -7.10
N THR A 67 8.14 -13.25 -6.87
CA THR A 67 7.09 -13.09 -5.85
C THR A 67 7.71 -12.97 -4.45
N VAL A 68 8.66 -13.84 -4.12
CA VAL A 68 9.39 -13.80 -2.83
C VAL A 68 10.09 -12.45 -2.64
N VAL A 69 10.81 -11.98 -3.65
CA VAL A 69 11.52 -10.69 -3.59
C VAL A 69 10.52 -9.55 -3.34
N THR A 70 9.44 -9.49 -4.11
CA THR A 70 8.41 -8.46 -3.93
C THR A 70 7.77 -8.53 -2.54
N TYR A 71 7.39 -9.70 -2.07
CA TYR A 71 6.71 -9.87 -0.78
C TYR A 71 7.59 -9.50 0.41
N VAL A 72 8.86 -9.88 0.37
CA VAL A 72 9.84 -9.47 1.40
C VAL A 72 10.11 -7.96 1.34
N ASN A 73 10.21 -7.38 0.14
CA ASN A 73 10.43 -5.94 0.00
C ASN A 73 9.27 -5.09 0.53
N ILE A 74 8.03 -5.57 0.38
CA ILE A 74 6.86 -4.90 0.96
C ILE A 74 6.63 -5.25 2.45
N GLY A 75 7.48 -6.13 3.02
CA GLY A 75 7.52 -6.38 4.46
C GLY A 75 6.73 -7.58 4.95
N LEU A 76 6.24 -8.50 4.08
CA LEU A 76 5.38 -9.63 4.52
C LEU A 76 6.10 -10.66 5.39
N ASP A 77 7.42 -10.62 5.48
CA ASP A 77 8.25 -11.41 6.39
C ASP A 77 8.44 -10.76 7.77
N LYS A 78 7.90 -9.54 7.97
CA LYS A 78 8.06 -8.74 9.17
C LYS A 78 6.77 -8.68 9.97
N ASP A 79 6.92 -8.35 11.26
CA ASP A 79 5.79 -7.99 12.11
C ASP A 79 5.39 -6.52 11.84
N GLY A 80 4.24 -6.33 11.21
CA GLY A 80 3.70 -5.01 10.93
C GLY A 80 3.48 -4.19 12.19
N TYR A 81 3.65 -2.88 12.12
CA TYR A 81 3.61 -1.91 13.21
C TYR A 81 4.81 -1.93 14.17
N SER A 82 5.71 -2.91 14.07
CA SER A 82 6.93 -3.00 14.90
C SER A 82 8.18 -2.60 14.15
N ASP A 83 8.25 -2.88 12.85
CA ASP A 83 9.38 -2.56 11.96
C ASP A 83 8.86 -1.73 10.79
N TYR A 84 8.85 -0.42 10.96
CA TYR A 84 8.30 0.54 10.00
C TYR A 84 9.24 1.71 9.75
N THR A 85 9.04 2.33 8.60
CA THR A 85 9.63 3.62 8.26
C THR A 85 8.63 4.73 8.58
N GLU A 86 9.07 5.81 9.24
CA GLU A 86 8.23 6.98 9.49
C GLU A 86 8.62 8.10 8.53
N TYR A 87 7.61 8.65 7.84
CA TYR A 87 7.79 9.80 6.96
C TYR A 87 8.01 11.09 7.75
N THR A 88 8.67 12.05 7.13
CA THR A 88 8.62 13.45 7.58
C THR A 88 7.31 14.10 7.14
N LYS A 89 6.93 15.20 7.80
CA LYS A 89 5.77 15.99 7.35
C LYS A 89 5.93 16.54 5.95
N GLU A 90 7.14 16.94 5.58
CA GLU A 90 7.45 17.49 4.26
C GLU A 90 7.23 16.46 3.16
N GLU A 91 7.69 15.22 3.35
CA GLU A 91 7.42 14.12 2.42
C GLU A 91 5.92 13.88 2.29
N ALA A 92 5.19 13.79 3.40
CA ALA A 92 3.76 13.52 3.39
C ALA A 92 2.91 14.66 2.78
N LEU A 93 3.36 15.93 2.89
CA LEU A 93 2.68 17.07 2.28
C LEU A 93 2.92 17.16 0.76
N ASN A 94 4.14 16.86 0.33
CA ASN A 94 4.57 17.12 -1.05
C ASN A 94 4.34 15.94 -2.00
N ASP A 95 4.08 14.74 -1.50
CA ASP A 95 3.89 13.55 -2.32
C ASP A 95 2.51 12.91 -2.06
N LEU A 96 1.59 13.05 -3.03
CA LEU A 96 0.26 12.43 -2.99
C LEU A 96 0.33 10.91 -3.16
N THR A 97 1.48 10.39 -3.58
CA THR A 97 1.65 8.98 -3.94
C THR A 97 2.35 8.16 -2.87
N ILE A 98 2.69 8.72 -1.72
CA ILE A 98 3.35 7.95 -0.65
C ILE A 98 2.50 6.77 -0.21
N LEU A 99 3.17 5.65 0.07
CA LEU A 99 2.53 4.45 0.56
C LEU A 99 2.37 4.53 2.08
N VAL A 100 1.14 4.47 2.57
CA VAL A 100 0.84 4.35 4.00
C VAL A 100 0.20 3.00 4.27
N ASN A 101 0.84 2.19 5.11
CA ASN A 101 0.42 0.83 5.46
C ASN A 101 1.06 0.42 6.80
N LYS A 102 1.02 -0.85 7.19
CA LYS A 102 1.59 -1.36 8.46
C LYS A 102 3.11 -1.17 8.60
N TYR A 103 3.82 -0.82 7.52
CA TYR A 103 5.28 -0.65 7.46
C TYR A 103 5.72 0.78 7.17
N HIS A 104 4.76 1.67 6.86
CA HIS A 104 5.01 3.08 6.53
C HIS A 104 4.07 3.98 7.30
N LYS A 105 4.63 4.75 8.23
CA LYS A 105 3.90 5.56 9.20
C LYS A 105 3.98 7.05 8.86
N LEU A 106 2.87 7.76 9.07
CA LEU A 106 2.83 9.23 9.08
C LEU A 106 3.21 9.75 10.47
N PRO A 107 3.80 10.96 10.57
CA PRO A 107 3.98 11.63 11.85
C PRO A 107 2.65 11.81 12.59
N ASP A 108 2.68 11.67 13.90
CA ASP A 108 1.47 11.75 14.74
C ASP A 108 0.75 13.11 14.58
N ASP A 109 1.50 14.18 14.39
CA ASP A 109 1.02 15.54 14.22
C ASP A 109 0.95 15.99 12.75
N TYR A 110 0.92 15.02 11.79
CA TYR A 110 0.68 15.32 10.39
C TYR A 110 -0.78 15.66 10.14
N GLU A 111 -1.01 16.79 9.50
CA GLU A 111 -2.31 17.24 8.99
C GLU A 111 -2.09 17.95 7.64
N PRO A 112 -2.84 17.58 6.59
CA PRO A 112 -2.79 18.30 5.31
C PRO A 112 -3.25 19.75 5.46
N ASP A 113 -2.61 20.67 4.76
CA ASP A 113 -2.92 22.11 4.80
C ASP A 113 -3.93 22.56 3.74
N ASP A 114 -4.29 21.66 2.81
CA ASP A 114 -5.20 21.89 1.69
C ASP A 114 -6.52 21.10 1.78
N LEU A 115 -6.97 20.79 3.00
CA LEU A 115 -8.24 20.11 3.21
C LEU A 115 -9.44 20.98 2.82
N VAL A 116 -10.33 20.45 2.00
CA VAL A 116 -11.59 21.09 1.61
C VAL A 116 -12.79 20.19 1.91
N ALA A 117 -13.91 20.81 2.21
CA ALA A 117 -15.15 20.10 2.49
C ALA A 117 -15.79 19.59 1.17
N LEU A 118 -16.25 18.34 1.18
CA LEU A 118 -17.07 17.79 0.09
C LEU A 118 -18.46 18.43 0.08
N SER A 119 -19.08 18.47 -1.10
CA SER A 119 -20.41 19.06 -1.30
C SER A 119 -21.53 18.27 -0.61
N TYR A 120 -21.31 16.96 -0.36
CA TYR A 120 -22.29 16.11 0.28
C TYR A 120 -22.31 16.31 1.81
N HIS A 121 -23.51 16.56 2.36
CA HIS A 121 -23.74 16.72 3.79
C HIS A 121 -24.92 15.85 4.27
N ASN A 122 -24.68 15.07 5.30
CA ASN A 122 -25.70 14.26 5.98
C ASN A 122 -25.77 14.51 7.49
N GLY A 123 -25.44 15.73 7.91
CA GLY A 123 -25.20 16.12 9.31
C GLY A 123 -23.73 16.03 9.72
N TYR A 124 -22.88 15.47 8.86
CA TYR A 124 -21.43 15.46 8.97
C TYR A 124 -20.81 16.14 7.77
N THR A 125 -19.65 16.76 7.96
CA THR A 125 -18.83 17.32 6.88
C THR A 125 -17.61 16.41 6.66
N TYR A 126 -17.39 15.99 5.43
CA TYR A 126 -16.27 15.16 5.02
C TYR A 126 -15.22 16.03 4.34
N TYR A 127 -13.95 15.79 4.61
CA TYR A 127 -12.84 16.57 4.08
C TYR A 127 -11.88 15.66 3.32
N LEU A 128 -11.38 16.13 2.19
CA LEU A 128 -10.26 15.56 1.45
C LEU A 128 -9.28 16.68 1.10
N ARG A 129 -8.06 16.34 0.71
CA ARG A 129 -7.16 17.28 0.05
C ARG A 129 -7.82 17.80 -1.22
N SER A 130 -7.55 19.05 -1.59
CA SER A 130 -8.30 19.77 -2.64
C SER A 130 -8.38 18.99 -3.96
N GLU A 131 -7.27 18.44 -4.45
CA GLU A 131 -7.23 17.67 -5.70
C GLU A 131 -8.07 16.39 -5.61
N ALA A 132 -7.98 15.66 -4.50
CA ALA A 132 -8.77 14.45 -4.27
C ALA A 132 -10.27 14.75 -4.12
N ALA A 133 -10.62 15.91 -3.54
CA ALA A 133 -12.01 16.35 -3.40
C ALA A 133 -12.64 16.65 -4.77
N GLU A 134 -11.96 17.43 -5.63
CA GLU A 134 -12.42 17.72 -6.99
C GLU A 134 -12.61 16.41 -7.78
N ALA A 135 -11.63 15.52 -7.73
CA ALA A 135 -11.69 14.20 -8.39
C ALA A 135 -12.84 13.32 -7.86
N TYR A 136 -13.14 13.36 -6.57
CA TYR A 136 -14.26 12.62 -6.00
C TYR A 136 -15.62 13.16 -6.46
N GLU A 137 -15.80 14.48 -6.55
CA GLU A 137 -17.04 15.08 -7.05
C GLU A 137 -17.27 14.70 -8.54
N GLU A 138 -16.21 14.63 -9.36
CA GLU A 138 -16.28 14.13 -10.72
C GLU A 138 -16.63 12.64 -10.77
N LEU A 139 -15.97 11.81 -9.98
CA LEU A 139 -16.25 10.38 -9.84
C LEU A 139 -17.72 10.13 -9.45
N SER A 140 -18.19 10.81 -8.41
CA SER A 140 -19.56 10.67 -7.91
C SER A 140 -20.61 11.11 -8.95
N SER A 141 -20.31 12.18 -9.69
CA SER A 141 -21.15 12.66 -10.78
C SER A 141 -21.23 11.67 -11.95
N ALA A 142 -20.10 11.06 -12.31
CA ALA A 142 -20.04 10.05 -13.37
C ALA A 142 -20.76 8.75 -12.93
N ALA A 143 -20.57 8.31 -11.71
CA ALA A 143 -21.28 7.16 -11.15
C ALA A 143 -22.80 7.35 -11.20
N LEU A 144 -23.28 8.56 -10.85
CA LEU A 144 -24.69 8.90 -10.92
C LEU A 144 -25.28 8.79 -12.32
N LEU A 145 -24.51 9.17 -13.36
CA LEU A 145 -24.95 9.04 -14.75
C LEU A 145 -25.14 7.58 -15.17
N ASP A 146 -24.39 6.67 -14.56
CA ASP A 146 -24.50 5.23 -14.76
C ASP A 146 -25.47 4.56 -13.76
N ASN A 147 -26.29 5.35 -13.02
CA ASN A 147 -27.20 4.91 -11.97
C ASN A 147 -26.51 4.21 -10.78
N VAL A 148 -25.22 4.47 -10.57
CA VAL A 148 -24.49 4.08 -9.36
C VAL A 148 -24.47 5.28 -8.42
N ILE A 149 -25.14 5.15 -7.27
CA ILE A 149 -25.26 6.25 -6.31
C ILE A 149 -24.38 5.92 -5.11
N VAL A 150 -23.33 6.70 -4.92
CA VAL A 150 -22.41 6.55 -3.80
C VAL A 150 -22.32 7.82 -2.98
N TYR A 151 -22.23 7.66 -1.67
CA TYR A 151 -22.09 8.74 -0.71
C TYR A 151 -20.82 8.57 0.13
N PRO A 152 -20.16 9.66 0.52
CA PRO A 152 -19.06 9.59 1.48
C PRO A 152 -19.58 9.13 2.84
N PHE A 153 -18.81 8.24 3.46
CA PHE A 153 -19.07 7.72 4.79
C PHE A 153 -17.99 8.07 5.79
N SER A 154 -16.73 8.10 5.31
CA SER A 154 -15.55 8.54 6.04
C SER A 154 -14.56 9.12 5.04
N ALA A 155 -13.82 10.16 5.43
CA ALA A 155 -12.78 10.76 4.59
C ALA A 155 -11.56 11.10 5.48
N TYR A 156 -11.04 12.30 5.48
CA TYR A 156 -9.94 12.67 6.37
C TYR A 156 -10.26 12.33 7.84
N ARG A 157 -9.29 11.70 8.49
CA ARG A 157 -9.30 11.43 9.94
C ARG A 157 -7.94 11.80 10.54
N SER A 158 -7.94 12.70 11.52
CA SER A 158 -6.73 13.01 12.26
C SER A 158 -6.18 11.78 13.02
N TYR A 159 -4.91 11.84 13.41
CA TYR A 159 -4.30 10.85 14.29
C TYR A 159 -5.15 10.54 15.53
N ASP A 160 -5.62 11.56 16.24
CA ASP A 160 -6.42 11.41 17.46
C ASP A 160 -7.77 10.73 17.19
N THR A 161 -8.41 11.08 16.07
CA THR A 161 -9.65 10.42 15.64
C THR A 161 -9.41 8.94 15.34
N GLN A 162 -8.33 8.62 14.62
CA GLN A 162 -7.96 7.24 14.34
C GLN A 162 -7.59 6.47 15.62
N ASN A 163 -6.87 7.10 16.54
CA ASN A 163 -6.53 6.51 17.84
C ASN A 163 -7.78 6.15 18.65
N THR A 164 -8.74 7.06 18.72
CA THR A 164 -10.02 6.80 19.40
C THR A 164 -10.80 5.66 18.76
N LEU A 165 -10.85 5.62 17.42
CA LEU A 165 -11.52 4.59 16.65
C LEU A 165 -10.87 3.23 16.85
N TYR A 166 -9.56 3.14 16.67
CA TYR A 166 -8.79 1.91 16.82
C TYR A 166 -8.87 1.36 18.25
N THR A 167 -8.73 2.21 19.27
CA THR A 167 -8.84 1.81 20.68
C THR A 167 -10.19 1.14 20.95
N ARG A 168 -11.30 1.73 20.45
CA ARG A 168 -12.63 1.15 20.58
C ARG A 168 -12.75 -0.22 19.88
N TYR A 169 -12.13 -0.40 18.72
CA TYR A 169 -12.12 -1.68 18.01
C TYR A 169 -11.27 -2.72 18.73
N LYS A 170 -10.08 -2.32 19.22
CA LYS A 170 -9.22 -3.18 20.04
C LYS A 170 -9.90 -3.65 21.33
N GLU A 171 -10.61 -2.76 22.02
CA GLU A 171 -11.38 -3.12 23.22
C GLU A 171 -12.54 -4.07 22.93
N ARG A 172 -13.21 -3.91 21.78
CA ARG A 172 -14.35 -4.73 21.40
C ARG A 172 -13.95 -6.11 20.87
N ASP A 173 -12.96 -6.19 20.01
CA ASP A 173 -12.65 -7.37 19.19
C ASP A 173 -11.28 -8.01 19.49
N GLY A 174 -10.44 -7.35 20.27
CA GLY A 174 -9.03 -7.71 20.49
C GLY A 174 -8.10 -7.09 19.44
N GLU A 175 -6.81 -6.94 19.79
CA GLU A 175 -5.81 -6.27 18.94
C GLU A 175 -5.62 -6.98 17.59
N GLU A 176 -5.37 -8.28 17.61
CA GLU A 176 -5.11 -9.09 16.41
C GLU A 176 -6.26 -8.95 15.40
N LYS A 177 -7.51 -9.04 15.86
CA LYS A 177 -8.66 -8.89 14.98
C LYS A 177 -8.86 -7.44 14.51
N ALA A 178 -8.67 -6.46 15.39
CA ALA A 178 -8.78 -5.05 15.02
C ALA A 178 -7.77 -4.70 13.92
N ASP A 179 -6.55 -5.21 13.96
CA ASP A 179 -5.50 -5.00 12.97
C ASP A 179 -5.84 -5.54 11.57
N THR A 180 -6.84 -6.42 11.44
CA THR A 180 -7.26 -6.93 10.12
C THR A 180 -8.18 -5.98 9.36
N TYR A 181 -8.80 -5.00 10.02
CA TYR A 181 -9.79 -4.11 9.40
C TYR A 181 -9.68 -2.64 9.81
N SER A 182 -8.74 -2.30 10.68
CA SER A 182 -8.50 -0.91 11.10
C SER A 182 -7.02 -0.67 11.29
N ALA A 183 -6.49 0.33 10.60
CA ALA A 183 -5.12 0.74 10.78
C ALA A 183 -4.91 1.34 12.19
N ARG A 184 -3.73 1.10 12.77
CA ARG A 184 -3.29 1.81 13.97
C ARG A 184 -3.09 3.31 13.66
N PRO A 185 -3.16 4.20 14.68
CA PRO A 185 -2.94 5.63 14.46
C PRO A 185 -1.56 5.91 13.85
N GLY A 186 -1.51 6.79 12.86
CA GLY A 186 -0.31 7.07 12.06
C GLY A 186 -0.16 6.15 10.82
N PHE A 187 -0.84 5.01 10.76
CA PHE A 187 -0.74 4.03 9.67
C PHE A 187 -2.00 3.99 8.77
N SER A 188 -2.86 5.01 8.89
CA SER A 188 -4.10 5.10 8.12
C SER A 188 -3.97 6.07 6.95
N GLU A 189 -4.33 5.64 5.74
CA GLU A 189 -4.41 6.50 4.56
C GLU A 189 -5.42 7.65 4.71
N HIS A 190 -6.41 7.53 5.60
CA HIS A 190 -7.33 8.62 5.90
C HIS A 190 -6.64 9.83 6.53
N GLN A 191 -5.51 9.66 7.22
CA GLN A 191 -4.74 10.77 7.77
C GLN A 191 -4.05 11.59 6.66
N LEU A 192 -3.80 10.99 5.47
CA LEU A 192 -3.31 11.72 4.30
C LEU A 192 -4.33 12.72 3.73
N GLY A 193 -5.63 12.54 4.02
CA GLY A 193 -6.69 13.26 3.32
C GLY A 193 -6.88 12.83 1.86
N LEU A 194 -6.38 11.64 1.50
CA LEU A 194 -6.40 11.08 0.14
C LEU A 194 -7.20 9.77 0.06
N ALA A 195 -7.80 9.34 1.17
CA ALA A 195 -8.66 8.16 1.20
C ALA A 195 -10.10 8.54 1.56
N ILE A 196 -11.05 7.85 0.94
CA ILE A 196 -12.47 8.00 1.18
C ILE A 196 -13.16 6.65 1.24
N ASP A 197 -13.99 6.46 2.27
CA ASP A 197 -14.91 5.34 2.36
C ASP A 197 -16.26 5.77 1.80
N ILE A 198 -16.83 4.96 0.91
CA ILE A 198 -18.11 5.23 0.24
C ILE A 198 -19.17 4.19 0.60
N ARG A 199 -20.44 4.57 0.51
CA ARG A 199 -21.62 3.70 0.64
C ARG A 199 -22.58 3.88 -0.51
N SER A 200 -23.34 2.82 -0.81
CA SER A 200 -24.47 2.89 -1.75
C SER A 200 -25.64 3.67 -1.15
N ASN A 201 -26.49 4.08 -1.99
CA ASN A 201 -27.84 4.67 -1.98
C ASN A 201 -28.50 5.07 -0.64
N THR A 202 -28.17 4.48 0.51
CA THR A 202 -28.66 4.89 1.82
C THR A 202 -27.53 4.94 2.83
N LEU A 203 -27.68 5.76 3.87
CA LEU A 203 -26.70 5.91 4.95
C LEU A 203 -26.44 4.62 5.74
N THR A 204 -27.19 3.58 5.48
CA THR A 204 -27.12 2.28 6.19
C THR A 204 -26.65 1.13 5.31
N ASP A 205 -26.63 1.32 3.98
CA ASP A 205 -26.29 0.23 3.05
C ASP A 205 -24.80 0.19 2.75
N ASN A 206 -24.24 -1.00 2.78
CA ASN A 206 -22.92 -1.27 2.26
C ASN A 206 -22.93 -1.12 0.73
N LEU A 207 -21.75 -0.99 0.13
CA LEU A 207 -21.60 -1.03 -1.31
C LEU A 207 -22.19 -2.33 -1.86
N THR A 208 -23.01 -2.26 -2.91
CA THR A 208 -23.50 -3.47 -3.60
C THR A 208 -22.39 -4.05 -4.48
N ASN A 209 -22.53 -5.33 -4.88
CA ASN A 209 -21.56 -5.91 -5.84
C ASN A 209 -21.50 -5.11 -7.15
N ASN A 210 -22.62 -4.61 -7.64
CA ASN A 210 -22.68 -3.78 -8.85
C ASN A 210 -21.91 -2.48 -8.70
N ASP A 211 -22.02 -1.80 -7.54
CA ASP A 211 -21.31 -0.57 -7.27
C ASP A 211 -19.81 -0.83 -7.13
N TYR A 212 -19.45 -1.96 -6.51
CA TYR A 212 -18.06 -2.38 -6.40
C TYR A 212 -17.41 -2.65 -7.77
N GLU A 213 -18.08 -3.43 -8.63
CA GLU A 213 -17.61 -3.68 -10.00
C GLU A 213 -17.50 -2.38 -10.80
N TRP A 214 -18.47 -1.47 -10.65
CA TRP A 214 -18.37 -0.15 -11.29
C TRP A 214 -17.15 0.64 -10.79
N MET A 215 -16.86 0.60 -9.48
CA MET A 215 -15.68 1.28 -8.92
C MET A 215 -14.37 0.67 -9.44
N LEU A 216 -14.27 -0.67 -9.55
CA LEU A 216 -13.12 -1.33 -10.15
C LEU A 216 -12.88 -0.86 -11.60
N ASP A 217 -13.96 -0.76 -12.39
CA ASP A 217 -13.88 -0.45 -13.83
C ASP A 217 -13.71 1.05 -14.12
N ASN A 218 -13.98 1.93 -13.15
CA ASN A 218 -14.09 3.36 -13.45
C ASN A 218 -13.32 4.28 -12.51
N SER A 219 -13.09 3.93 -11.24
CA SER A 219 -12.51 4.85 -10.25
C SER A 219 -11.13 5.38 -10.66
N TYR A 220 -10.32 4.55 -11.32
CA TYR A 220 -8.98 4.91 -11.79
C TYR A 220 -8.98 6.05 -12.81
N LYS A 221 -10.06 6.20 -13.60
CA LYS A 221 -10.26 7.28 -14.57
C LYS A 221 -10.37 8.67 -13.91
N TYR A 222 -10.67 8.66 -12.62
CA TYR A 222 -10.78 9.84 -11.75
C TYR A 222 -9.66 9.89 -10.69
N GLY A 223 -8.61 9.08 -10.87
CA GLY A 223 -7.44 9.08 -10.01
C GLY A 223 -7.56 8.25 -8.74
N PHE A 224 -8.62 7.46 -8.56
CA PHE A 224 -8.81 6.59 -7.40
C PHE A 224 -8.57 5.13 -7.73
N ILE A 225 -8.06 4.37 -6.78
CA ILE A 225 -8.01 2.91 -6.80
C ILE A 225 -8.85 2.34 -5.66
N VAL A 226 -9.41 1.14 -5.85
CA VAL A 226 -9.90 0.32 -4.73
C VAL A 226 -8.67 -0.25 -4.02
N ARG A 227 -8.40 0.26 -2.83
CA ARG A 227 -7.12 0.04 -2.12
C ARG A 227 -6.93 -1.38 -1.62
N TYR A 228 -8.00 -2.01 -1.15
CA TYR A 228 -8.01 -3.35 -0.57
C TYR A 228 -8.93 -4.29 -1.35
N PRO A 229 -8.50 -4.71 -2.56
CA PRO A 229 -9.35 -5.49 -3.45
C PRO A 229 -9.50 -6.94 -2.98
N LYS A 230 -10.56 -7.57 -3.45
CA LYS A 230 -10.92 -8.96 -3.12
C LYS A 230 -9.77 -9.93 -3.44
N GLY A 231 -9.51 -10.84 -2.51
CA GLY A 231 -8.50 -11.89 -2.66
C GLY A 231 -7.05 -11.45 -2.41
N LYS A 232 -6.80 -10.18 -2.09
CA LYS A 232 -5.46 -9.61 -1.88
C LYS A 232 -5.10 -9.37 -0.39
N GLN A 233 -5.91 -9.86 0.54
CA GLN A 233 -5.67 -9.68 1.99
C GLN A 233 -4.29 -10.18 2.43
N HIS A 234 -3.78 -11.25 1.83
CA HIS A 234 -2.46 -11.81 2.17
C HIS A 234 -1.30 -10.88 1.78
N ILE A 235 -1.54 -9.90 0.88
CA ILE A 235 -0.57 -8.89 0.45
C ILE A 235 -0.78 -7.60 1.23
N THR A 236 -2.00 -7.07 1.23
CA THR A 236 -2.31 -5.77 1.87
C THR A 236 -2.38 -5.87 3.39
N GLN A 237 -2.53 -7.10 3.93
CA GLN A 237 -2.73 -7.40 5.35
C GLN A 237 -3.98 -6.77 5.99
N PHE A 238 -4.87 -6.22 5.16
CA PHE A 238 -6.21 -5.79 5.53
C PHE A 238 -7.24 -6.65 4.82
N MET A 239 -8.40 -6.85 5.45
CA MET A 239 -9.53 -7.51 4.82
C MET A 239 -9.92 -6.74 3.55
N GLU A 240 -10.70 -7.38 2.65
CA GLU A 240 -11.23 -6.68 1.49
C GLU A 240 -12.15 -5.54 1.94
N GLU A 241 -11.93 -4.36 1.37
CA GLU A 241 -12.70 -3.16 1.65
C GLU A 241 -13.13 -2.53 0.31
N PRO A 242 -14.23 -3.02 -0.27
CA PRO A 242 -14.71 -2.53 -1.57
C PRO A 242 -15.11 -1.05 -1.54
N TRP A 243 -15.33 -0.50 -0.34
CA TRP A 243 -15.70 0.89 -0.10
C TRP A 243 -14.51 1.84 0.02
N HIS A 244 -13.28 1.34 0.28
CA HIS A 244 -12.12 2.17 0.55
C HIS A 244 -11.39 2.53 -0.74
N LEU A 245 -11.51 3.79 -1.15
CA LEU A 245 -10.84 4.35 -2.31
C LEU A 245 -9.64 5.19 -1.89
N ARG A 246 -8.50 5.01 -2.58
CA ARG A 246 -7.29 5.81 -2.41
C ARG A 246 -7.04 6.65 -3.66
N TYR A 247 -6.87 7.96 -3.49
CA TYR A 247 -6.48 8.88 -4.56
C TYR A 247 -4.97 8.83 -4.81
N LEU A 248 -4.57 8.72 -6.08
CA LEU A 248 -3.19 8.68 -6.57
C LEU A 248 -2.96 9.61 -7.76
N GLY A 249 -3.99 10.32 -8.23
CA GLY A 249 -4.01 10.99 -9.52
C GLY A 249 -4.26 10.01 -10.68
N VAL A 250 -4.80 10.53 -11.78
CA VAL A 250 -5.30 9.70 -12.91
C VAL A 250 -4.21 8.84 -13.54
N GLU A 251 -3.02 9.41 -13.74
CA GLU A 251 -1.92 8.69 -14.40
C GLU A 251 -1.48 7.48 -13.61
N LEU A 252 -1.23 7.64 -12.30
CA LEU A 252 -0.76 6.55 -11.46
C LEU A 252 -1.87 5.54 -11.17
N ALA A 253 -3.09 6.00 -10.88
CA ALA A 253 -4.24 5.11 -10.66
C ALA A 253 -4.50 4.21 -11.88
N THR A 254 -4.37 4.75 -13.10
CA THR A 254 -4.50 3.97 -14.35
C THR A 254 -3.40 2.91 -14.44
N LYS A 255 -2.15 3.28 -14.16
CA LYS A 255 -1.03 2.32 -14.21
C LYS A 255 -1.19 1.19 -13.18
N VAL A 256 -1.62 1.51 -11.96
CA VAL A 256 -1.91 0.51 -10.92
C VAL A 256 -3.04 -0.41 -11.36
N HIS A 257 -4.15 0.15 -11.85
CA HIS A 257 -5.28 -0.62 -12.38
C HIS A 257 -4.86 -1.58 -13.49
N ASP A 258 -4.15 -1.08 -14.51
CA ASP A 258 -3.76 -1.85 -15.69
C ASP A 258 -2.75 -2.96 -15.36
N SER A 259 -1.97 -2.79 -14.28
CA SER A 259 -1.01 -3.79 -13.82
C SER A 259 -1.67 -5.01 -13.16
N GLY A 260 -2.89 -4.86 -12.61
CA GLY A 260 -3.56 -5.87 -11.79
C GLY A 260 -2.90 -6.13 -10.43
N LEU A 261 -1.91 -5.32 -10.04
CA LEU A 261 -1.19 -5.39 -8.78
C LEU A 261 -1.94 -4.61 -7.68
N THR A 262 -1.67 -4.96 -6.42
CA THR A 262 -2.00 -4.06 -5.32
C THR A 262 -1.10 -2.82 -5.35
N TYR A 263 -1.50 -1.76 -4.67
CA TYR A 263 -0.66 -0.58 -4.59
C TYR A 263 0.67 -0.85 -3.87
N ASP A 264 0.68 -1.76 -2.90
CA ASP A 264 1.90 -2.19 -2.21
C ASP A 264 2.91 -2.83 -3.17
N GLU A 265 2.44 -3.80 -3.99
CA GLU A 265 3.26 -4.45 -5.02
C GLU A 265 3.75 -3.46 -6.08
N TYR A 266 2.83 -2.59 -6.57
CA TYR A 266 3.15 -1.61 -7.60
C TYR A 266 4.20 -0.60 -7.11
N TYR A 267 4.07 -0.15 -5.88
CA TYR A 267 4.99 0.80 -5.26
C TYR A 267 6.42 0.23 -5.19
N ASP A 268 6.56 -1.02 -4.75
CA ASP A 268 7.87 -1.67 -4.68
C ASP A 268 8.51 -1.89 -6.05
N LEU A 269 7.71 -2.32 -7.03
CA LEU A 269 8.21 -2.68 -8.37
C LEU A 269 8.56 -1.47 -9.24
N TYR A 270 7.90 -0.31 -9.04
CA TYR A 270 7.97 0.79 -10.01
C TYR A 270 8.21 2.17 -9.42
N MET A 271 8.15 2.34 -8.07
CA MET A 271 8.22 3.67 -7.46
C MET A 271 9.37 3.84 -6.46
N LYS A 272 10.00 2.75 -6.02
CA LYS A 272 11.21 2.78 -5.18
C LYS A 272 12.46 3.12 -5.96
#